data_dd86f53241ed208528a449acb9fbada5
#
_entry.id   dd86f53241ed208528a449acb9fbada5
#
_cell.length_a   1.000
_cell.length_b   1.000
_cell.length_c   1.000
_cell.angle_alpha   90.00
_cell.angle_beta   90.00
_cell.angle_gamma   90.00
#
_symmetry.space_group_name_H-M   'P 1'
#
loop_
_entity.id
_entity.type
_entity.pdbx_description
1 polymer ?
#
loop_
_entity_poly.entity_id
_entity_poly.type
_entity_poly.pdbx_seq_one_letter_code
_entity_poly.pdbx_strand_id
1 'polypeptide(L)' 'KGSDGIVIMDDGTKYVCSVRHGSVSRIRPGKKAEIIAKGIPSAASMCYDSVQHQLVIPMNPNFALAFIPL' A
#
# COMPACT_ATOMS: atom_id res chain seq x y z
N LYS A 1 -1.95 13.51 -9.75
CA LYS A 1 -1.46 12.22 -9.35
C LYS A 1 -1.12 12.17 -7.90
N GLY A 2 -1.53 11.21 -7.23
CA GLY A 2 -1.19 11.04 -5.85
C GLY A 2 -0.81 9.62 -5.52
N SER A 3 -0.69 8.77 -6.54
CA SER A 3 -0.39 7.36 -6.36
C SER A 3 0.96 7.03 -6.95
N ASP A 4 1.84 6.48 -6.14
CA ASP A 4 3.19 6.20 -6.56
C ASP A 4 3.57 4.73 -6.48
N GLY A 5 2.79 3.91 -5.82
CA GLY A 5 3.05 2.49 -5.71
C GLY A 5 1.78 1.69 -5.87
N ILE A 6 1.86 0.57 -6.57
CA ILE A 6 0.71 -0.30 -6.78
C ILE A 6 1.17 -1.75 -6.75
N VAL A 7 0.37 -2.59 -6.09
CA VAL A 7 0.56 -4.04 -6.06
C VAL A 7 -0.73 -4.68 -6.57
N ILE A 8 -0.61 -5.57 -7.52
CA ILE A 8 -1.76 -6.27 -8.09
C ILE A 8 -1.66 -7.74 -7.72
N MET A 9 -2.68 -8.24 -7.06
CA MET A 9 -2.73 -9.63 -6.62
C MET A 9 -3.29 -10.53 -7.72
N ASP A 10 -3.12 -11.83 -7.55
CA ASP A 10 -3.55 -12.81 -8.57
C ASP A 10 -5.05 -12.78 -8.81
N ASP A 11 -5.84 -12.44 -7.81
CA ASP A 11 -7.30 -12.38 -7.92
C ASP A 11 -7.80 -11.06 -8.50
N GLY A 12 -6.88 -10.15 -8.85
CA GLY A 12 -7.24 -8.83 -9.38
C GLY A 12 -7.36 -7.75 -8.34
N THR A 13 -7.20 -8.06 -7.06
CA THR A 13 -7.20 -7.06 -6.01
C THR A 13 -5.96 -6.16 -6.18
N LYS A 14 -6.15 -4.87 -6.03
CA LYS A 14 -5.07 -3.89 -6.15
C LYS A 14 -4.88 -3.16 -4.83
N TYR A 15 -3.62 -2.93 -4.49
CA TYR A 15 -3.26 -2.09 -3.36
C TYR A 15 -2.51 -0.89 -3.90
N VAL A 16 -2.95 0.29 -3.54
CA VAL A 16 -2.41 1.55 -4.07
C VAL A 16 -1.99 2.42 -2.90
N CYS A 17 -0.76 2.88 -2.91
CA CYS A 17 -0.31 3.83 -1.91
C CYS A 17 -0.29 5.23 -2.49
N SER A 18 -0.60 6.21 -1.64
CA SER A 18 -0.66 7.61 -2.02
C SER A 18 0.29 8.40 -1.12
N VAL A 19 1.31 8.99 -1.73
CA VAL A 19 2.23 9.87 -1.01
C VAL A 19 1.49 11.07 -0.46
N ARG A 20 0.59 11.61 -1.27
CA ARG A 20 -0.13 12.83 -0.92
C ARG A 20 -0.95 12.68 0.36
N HIS A 21 -1.55 11.52 0.55
CA HIS A 21 -2.42 11.27 1.70
C HIS A 21 -1.77 10.41 2.76
N GLY A 22 -0.61 9.85 2.48
CA GLY A 22 0.04 8.92 3.40
C GLY A 22 -0.81 7.72 3.68
N SER A 23 -1.48 7.17 2.67
CA SER A 23 -2.45 6.11 2.86
C SER A 23 -2.25 4.96 1.88
N VAL A 24 -2.83 3.82 2.22
CA VAL A 24 -2.91 2.66 1.33
C VAL A 24 -4.38 2.30 1.15
N SER A 25 -4.77 2.11 -0.08
CA SER A 25 -6.13 1.72 -0.45
C SER A 25 -6.14 0.33 -1.06
N ARG A 26 -7.20 -0.40 -0.81
CA ARG A 26 -7.44 -1.70 -1.42
C ARG A 26 -8.63 -1.58 -2.38
N ILE A 27 -8.44 -2.05 -3.60
CA ILE A 27 -9.50 -2.05 -4.61
C ILE A 27 -9.70 -3.47 -5.08
N ARG A 28 -10.79 -4.08 -4.64
CA ARG A 28 -11.15 -5.44 -5.07
C ARG A 28 -11.98 -5.37 -6.34
N PRO A 29 -11.92 -6.41 -7.20
CA PRO A 29 -12.69 -6.40 -8.45
C PRO A 29 -14.17 -6.14 -8.18
N GLY A 30 -14.74 -5.19 -8.89
CA GLY A 30 -16.15 -4.84 -8.76
C GLY A 30 -16.52 -4.12 -7.48
N LYS A 31 -15.55 -3.70 -6.67
CA LYS A 31 -15.80 -3.02 -5.41
C LYS A 31 -15.19 -1.64 -5.42
N LYS A 32 -15.67 -0.78 -4.54
CA LYS A 32 -15.10 0.55 -4.38
C LYS A 32 -13.78 0.46 -3.61
N ALA A 33 -12.93 1.45 -3.84
CA ALA A 33 -11.69 1.57 -3.08
C ALA A 33 -11.97 1.78 -1.60
N GLU A 34 -11.18 1.13 -0.76
CA GLU A 34 -11.28 1.32 0.68
C GLU A 34 -9.89 1.59 1.25
N ILE A 35 -9.80 2.52 2.18
CA ILE A 35 -8.54 2.87 2.81
C ILE A 35 -8.28 1.87 3.93
N ILE A 36 -7.16 1.15 3.84
CA ILE A 36 -6.83 0.13 4.83
C ILE A 36 -5.71 0.57 5.78
N ALA A 37 -5.01 1.65 5.46
CA ALA A 37 -3.97 2.20 6.33
C ALA A 37 -3.81 3.69 6.08
N LYS A 38 -3.49 4.44 7.11
CA LYS A 38 -3.28 5.88 7.05
C LYS A 38 -2.06 6.26 7.88
N GLY A 39 -1.65 7.51 7.75
CA GLY A 39 -0.57 8.04 8.59
C GLY A 39 0.78 7.47 8.25
N ILE A 40 1.00 7.07 7.00
CA ILE A 40 2.26 6.51 6.55
C ILE A 40 3.04 7.58 5.82
N PRO A 41 4.07 8.16 6.44
CA PRO A 41 4.86 9.21 5.79
C PRO A 41 5.55 8.67 4.55
N SER A 42 5.51 9.44 3.48
CA SER A 42 6.24 9.11 2.25
C SER A 42 5.91 7.73 1.68
N ALA A 43 4.63 7.39 1.66
CA ALA A 43 4.18 6.11 1.09
C ALA A 43 4.31 6.16 -0.43
N ALA A 44 5.53 6.11 -0.94
CA ALA A 44 5.84 6.30 -2.35
C ALA A 44 5.97 4.99 -3.12
N SER A 45 6.34 3.93 -2.45
CA SER A 45 6.47 2.63 -3.09
C SER A 45 6.05 1.56 -2.10
N MET A 46 5.85 0.37 -2.61
CA MET A 46 5.27 -0.69 -1.81
C MET A 46 5.59 -2.01 -2.47
N CYS A 47 5.85 -3.04 -1.69
CA CYS A 47 5.94 -4.38 -2.23
C CYS A 47 5.15 -5.36 -1.37
N TYR A 48 4.82 -6.49 -1.96
CA TYR A 48 4.07 -7.52 -1.30
C TYR A 48 5.01 -8.62 -0.81
N ASP A 49 4.89 -8.94 0.47
CA ASP A 49 5.63 -10.05 1.09
C ASP A 49 4.71 -11.27 1.12
N SER A 50 4.95 -12.23 0.23
CA SER A 50 4.09 -13.40 0.13
C SER A 50 4.28 -14.38 1.29
N VAL A 51 5.41 -14.33 1.95
CA VAL A 51 5.69 -15.23 3.08
C VAL A 51 4.85 -14.85 4.29
N GLN A 52 4.81 -13.56 4.60
CA GLN A 52 4.08 -13.05 5.75
C GLN A 52 2.68 -12.55 5.39
N HIS A 53 2.34 -12.55 4.12
CA HIS A 53 1.06 -12.04 3.62
C HIS A 53 0.80 -10.61 4.09
N GLN A 54 1.71 -9.72 3.71
CA GLN A 54 1.65 -8.33 4.13
C GLN A 54 2.24 -7.42 3.09
N LEU A 55 1.93 -6.13 3.19
CA LEU A 55 2.56 -5.11 2.39
C LEU A 55 3.72 -4.51 3.17
N VAL A 56 4.80 -4.19 2.47
CA VAL A 56 5.98 -3.56 3.05
C VAL A 56 6.19 -2.23 2.36
N ILE A 57 6.22 -1.15 3.14
CA ILE A 57 6.32 0.20 2.63
C ILE A 57 7.55 0.87 3.25
N PRO A 58 8.57 1.19 2.44
CA PRO A 58 9.70 1.96 2.97
C PRO A 58 9.26 3.39 3.31
N MET A 59 9.64 3.84 4.48
CA MET A 59 9.30 5.18 4.96
C MET A 59 10.56 6.01 5.12
N ASN A 60 10.79 6.92 4.18
CA ASN A 60 11.85 7.90 4.30
C ASN A 60 11.34 9.10 5.09
N PRO A 61 12.19 9.86 5.73
CA PRO A 61 13.64 9.75 5.81
C PRO A 61 14.16 8.89 6.96
N ASN A 62 13.28 8.19 7.66
CA ASN A 62 13.67 7.51 8.89
C ASN A 62 14.25 6.11 8.66
N PHE A 63 14.38 5.70 7.41
CA PHE A 63 14.88 4.37 7.06
C PHE A 63 14.08 3.25 7.76
N ALA A 64 12.81 3.51 7.99
CA ALA A 64 11.92 2.57 8.63
C ALA A 64 11.06 1.89 7.58
N LEU A 65 10.47 0.76 7.97
CA LEU A 65 9.52 0.05 7.13
C LEU A 65 8.18 -0.03 7.84
N ALA A 66 7.10 0.15 7.09
CA ALA A 66 5.77 -0.09 7.60
C ALA A 66 5.31 -1.45 7.08
N PHE A 67 4.72 -2.25 7.95
CA PHE A 67 4.21 -3.58 7.62
C PHE A 67 2.70 -3.57 7.80
N ILE A 68 1.98 -3.93 6.75
CA ILE A 68 0.52 -3.93 6.78
C ILE A 68 0.04 -5.35 6.53
N PRO A 69 -0.39 -6.06 7.56
CA PRO A 69 -0.92 -7.42 7.39
C PRO A 69 -2.21 -7.40 6.57
N LEU A 70 -2.36 -8.37 5.70
CA LEU A 70 -3.52 -8.46 4.82
C LEU A 70 -4.48 -9.61 5.20
#